data_c6587ae7cc34432dc08c08fc810837ef
#
_entry.id   c6587ae7cc34432dc08c08fc810837ef
#
_cell.length_a   1.000
_cell.length_b   1.000
_cell.length_c   1.000
_cell.angle_alpha   90.00
_cell.angle_beta   90.00
_cell.angle_gamma   90.00
#
_symmetry.space_group_name_H-M   'P 1'
#
loop_
_entity.id
_entity.type
_entity.pdbx_description
1 polymer ?
#
loop_
_entity_poly.entity_id
_entity_poly.type
_entity_poly.pdbx_seq_one_letter_code
_entity_poly.pdbx_strand_id
1 'polypeptide(L)'
;MQASKPKFNRVQAYALLFLIVVILGLGVWLIVGLFSQKPSSSVSASKLPCLYSETIRPFGENVLYYDGMSIHCMSSTGGLRWSFAIGANADYHCNDENVAAWVGSTIFILDKNGVSSYNDSLGDPIQFARIGKQYVAAAIGDENAPRLVVKDLTGAHMDEESQAFKNLILLDAGFYGNAGQYMWSLSLDVYGTKANTTLNTFEVGKMNTGEISLGEPITYDVVYENSLLRVINTRQMRTFNDRGVEDTAASVLVYGWYHLHSEVPARGNALMLFAPTSQAENMHDLRELRLINGSYDKRYSLPENCIGATVWNKSVFAISKTKLYRTGMNENRFTVYDLPLEQPVTRMIGTLSNGRAIVACGQDVYVITLPLGAAAAK
;
A
#
# COMPACT_ATOMS: atom_id res chain seq x y z
N MET A 1 47.29 -44.95 25.44
CA MET A 1 47.71 -43.58 25.06
C MET A 1 46.70 -42.59 25.56
N GLN A 2 46.97 -41.93 26.72
CA GLN A 2 46.10 -40.86 27.26
C GLN A 2 46.52 -39.55 26.59
N ALA A 3 45.60 -38.93 25.85
CA ALA A 3 45.81 -37.61 25.27
C ALA A 3 45.82 -36.57 26.40
N SER A 4 46.92 -35.88 26.59
CA SER A 4 47.04 -34.76 27.56
C SER A 4 46.17 -33.58 27.10
N LYS A 5 45.22 -33.17 27.93
CA LYS A 5 44.44 -31.92 27.71
C LYS A 5 45.39 -30.71 27.78
N PRO A 6 45.36 -29.79 26.80
CA PRO A 6 46.22 -28.61 26.84
C PRO A 6 45.81 -27.73 28.03
N LYS A 7 46.76 -27.46 28.92
CA LYS A 7 46.59 -26.50 30.03
C LYS A 7 46.66 -25.09 29.47
N PHE A 8 45.51 -24.44 29.33
CA PHE A 8 45.44 -23.03 28.95
C PHE A 8 46.07 -22.17 30.05
N ASN A 9 47.09 -21.40 29.71
CA ASN A 9 47.73 -20.46 30.63
C ASN A 9 46.75 -19.28 30.86
N ARG A 10 46.63 -18.76 32.12
CA ARG A 10 45.68 -17.66 32.45
C ARG A 10 45.81 -16.44 31.52
N VAL A 11 47.03 -16.13 31.09
CA VAL A 11 47.32 -15.05 30.15
C VAL A 11 46.68 -15.30 28.77
N GLN A 12 46.73 -16.54 28.27
CA GLN A 12 46.10 -16.93 27.02
C GLN A 12 44.57 -16.90 27.07
N ALA A 13 44.00 -17.25 28.26
CA ALA A 13 42.56 -17.15 28.47
C ALA A 13 42.07 -15.69 28.46
N TYR A 14 42.81 -14.76 29.10
CA TYR A 14 42.47 -13.33 29.08
C TYR A 14 42.67 -12.72 27.70
N ALA A 15 43.69 -13.09 26.93
CA ALA A 15 43.91 -12.66 25.58
C ALA A 15 42.78 -13.12 24.64
N LEU A 16 42.31 -14.36 24.80
CA LEU A 16 41.17 -14.89 24.01
C LEU A 16 39.88 -14.16 24.37
N LEU A 17 39.61 -13.91 25.64
CA LEU A 17 38.42 -13.19 26.08
C LEU A 17 38.42 -11.75 25.56
N PHE A 18 39.58 -11.07 25.61
CA PHE A 18 39.73 -9.73 25.02
C PHE A 18 39.46 -9.73 23.53
N LEU A 19 40.00 -10.72 22.78
CA LEU A 19 39.76 -10.85 21.35
C LEU A 19 38.26 -11.03 21.02
N ILE A 20 37.56 -11.87 21.81
CA ILE A 20 36.11 -12.08 21.63
C ILE A 20 35.35 -10.79 21.90
N VAL A 21 35.69 -10.03 22.93
CA VAL A 21 35.01 -8.74 23.21
C VAL A 21 35.25 -7.73 22.10
N VAL A 22 36.46 -7.67 21.52
CA VAL A 22 36.78 -6.79 20.40
C VAL A 22 35.98 -7.20 19.13
N ILE A 23 35.91 -8.50 18.83
CA ILE A 23 35.14 -8.99 17.68
C ILE A 23 33.64 -8.70 17.84
N LEU A 24 33.09 -8.91 19.04
CA LEU A 24 31.69 -8.59 19.34
C LEU A 24 31.44 -7.07 19.25
N GLY A 25 32.35 -6.25 19.78
CA GLY A 25 32.26 -4.79 19.68
C GLY A 25 32.31 -4.30 18.22
N LEU A 26 33.21 -4.85 17.40
CA LEU A 26 33.27 -4.58 15.96
C LEU A 26 32.02 -5.07 15.22
N GLY A 27 31.50 -6.24 15.58
CA GLY A 27 30.27 -6.77 15.00
C GLY A 27 29.06 -5.87 15.29
N VAL A 28 28.91 -5.44 16.54
CA VAL A 28 27.84 -4.50 16.94
C VAL A 28 28.02 -3.16 16.23
N TRP A 29 29.25 -2.64 16.14
CA TRP A 29 29.53 -1.37 15.45
C TRP A 29 29.21 -1.45 13.95
N LEU A 30 29.56 -2.55 13.28
CA LEU A 30 29.19 -2.80 11.88
C LEU A 30 27.69 -2.91 11.69
N ILE A 31 26.99 -3.64 12.58
CA ILE A 31 25.54 -3.78 12.52
C ILE A 31 24.86 -2.43 12.74
N VAL A 32 25.27 -1.67 13.77
CA VAL A 32 24.76 -0.32 14.02
C VAL A 32 25.07 0.61 12.85
N GLY A 33 26.25 0.51 12.23
CA GLY A 33 26.64 1.29 11.05
C GLY A 33 25.79 0.96 9.81
N LEU A 34 25.43 -0.30 9.60
CA LEU A 34 24.58 -0.73 8.50
C LEU A 34 23.10 -0.31 8.70
N PHE A 35 22.64 -0.24 9.94
CA PHE A 35 21.28 0.19 10.28
C PHE A 35 21.15 1.68 10.60
N SER A 36 22.25 2.40 10.82
CA SER A 36 22.24 3.86 10.96
C SER A 36 22.18 4.51 9.57
N GLN A 37 21.02 4.47 8.92
CA GLN A 37 20.78 5.42 7.84
C GLN A 37 20.86 6.82 8.42
N LYS A 38 21.95 7.55 8.12
CA LYS A 38 22.01 8.98 8.43
C LYS A 38 20.78 9.63 7.82
N PRO A 39 20.02 10.43 8.58
CA PRO A 39 18.88 11.14 8.02
C PRO A 39 19.37 11.94 6.82
N SER A 40 18.81 11.66 5.65
CA SER A 40 19.11 12.45 4.45
C SER A 40 18.58 13.86 4.70
N SER A 41 19.47 14.82 4.75
CA SER A 41 19.12 16.25 4.86
C SER A 41 18.70 16.85 3.51
N SER A 42 18.77 16.09 2.45
CA SER A 42 18.43 16.52 1.08
C SER A 42 17.51 15.53 0.40
N VAL A 43 16.64 16.05 -0.46
CA VAL A 43 15.83 15.25 -1.38
C VAL A 43 16.67 14.91 -2.60
N SER A 44 16.66 13.66 -3.02
CA SER A 44 17.21 13.24 -4.31
C SER A 44 16.07 12.84 -5.25
N ALA A 45 16.27 13.01 -6.54
CA ALA A 45 15.34 12.61 -7.58
C ALA A 45 16.03 11.74 -8.63
N SER A 46 15.31 10.73 -9.11
CA SER A 46 15.76 9.88 -10.23
C SER A 46 14.65 9.86 -11.28
N LYS A 47 14.97 10.23 -12.53
CA LYS A 47 14.03 10.13 -13.64
C LYS A 47 13.88 8.67 -14.06
N LEU A 48 12.62 8.24 -14.27
CA LEU A 48 12.32 6.93 -14.81
C LEU A 48 12.24 6.98 -16.34
N PRO A 49 12.67 5.93 -17.06
CA PRO A 49 12.61 5.86 -18.52
C PRO A 49 11.21 5.45 -19.02
N CYS A 50 10.15 5.98 -18.42
CA CYS A 50 8.78 5.80 -18.85
C CYS A 50 8.05 7.14 -18.89
N LEU A 51 6.99 7.21 -19.67
CA LEU A 51 6.07 8.34 -19.67
C LEU A 51 4.97 8.12 -18.62
N TYR A 52 4.42 9.22 -18.14
CA TYR A 52 3.30 9.18 -17.21
C TYR A 52 2.08 8.47 -17.84
N SER A 53 1.52 7.56 -17.08
CA SER A 53 0.23 6.92 -17.36
C SER A 53 -0.48 6.60 -16.05
N GLU A 54 -1.79 6.42 -16.12
CA GLU A 54 -2.61 6.01 -14.97
C GLU A 54 -2.32 4.57 -14.51
N THR A 55 -1.52 3.83 -15.30
CA THR A 55 -1.14 2.45 -14.98
C THR A 55 0.09 2.35 -14.09
N ILE A 56 0.76 3.47 -13.77
CA ILE A 56 1.94 3.43 -12.89
C ILE A 56 1.52 3.09 -11.47
N ARG A 57 2.17 2.09 -10.86
CA ARG A 57 1.90 1.62 -9.49
C ARG A 57 3.18 1.43 -8.69
N PRO A 58 3.16 1.71 -7.38
CA PRO A 58 4.19 1.22 -6.46
C PRO A 58 4.18 -0.31 -6.40
N PHE A 59 5.36 -0.91 -6.30
CA PHE A 59 5.56 -2.36 -6.17
C PHE A 59 6.74 -2.65 -5.24
N GLY A 60 6.48 -2.70 -3.95
CA GLY A 60 7.52 -2.75 -2.94
C GLY A 60 8.46 -1.55 -3.07
N GLU A 61 9.75 -1.80 -3.34
CA GLU A 61 10.77 -0.76 -3.58
C GLU A 61 10.88 -0.35 -5.06
N ASN A 62 10.08 -0.97 -5.94
CA ASN A 62 10.11 -0.80 -7.39
C ASN A 62 8.86 -0.09 -7.91
N VAL A 63 8.87 0.20 -9.20
CA VAL A 63 7.76 0.83 -9.92
C VAL A 63 7.32 -0.08 -11.05
N LEU A 64 6.02 -0.35 -11.12
CA LEU A 64 5.39 -1.01 -12.27
C LEU A 64 4.75 0.01 -13.19
N TYR A 65 4.82 -0.25 -14.48
CA TYR A 65 4.02 0.45 -15.49
C TYR A 65 3.68 -0.47 -16.66
N TYR A 66 2.58 -0.18 -17.32
CA TYR A 66 2.15 -0.87 -18.54
C TYR A 66 2.29 0.08 -19.74
N ASP A 67 2.96 -0.36 -20.79
CA ASP A 67 3.27 0.42 -21.99
C ASP A 67 2.25 0.25 -23.13
N GLY A 68 1.19 -0.52 -22.89
CA GLY A 68 0.18 -0.89 -23.88
C GLY A 68 0.33 -2.31 -24.42
N MET A 69 1.45 -2.98 -24.16
CA MET A 69 1.75 -4.36 -24.60
C MET A 69 2.40 -5.20 -23.51
N SER A 70 3.18 -4.58 -22.63
CA SER A 70 3.96 -5.26 -21.59
C SER A 70 3.88 -4.53 -20.26
N ILE A 71 3.94 -5.28 -19.18
CA ILE A 71 4.16 -4.77 -17.83
C ILE A 71 5.65 -4.76 -17.57
N HIS A 72 6.17 -3.62 -17.12
CA HIS A 72 7.58 -3.44 -16.80
C HIS A 72 7.75 -3.14 -15.31
N CYS A 73 8.74 -3.77 -14.70
CA CYS A 73 9.18 -3.46 -13.36
C CYS A 73 10.53 -2.73 -13.42
N MET A 74 10.59 -1.56 -12.84
CA MET A 74 11.80 -0.75 -12.75
C MET A 74 12.20 -0.52 -11.30
N SER A 75 13.49 -0.47 -11.07
CA SER A 75 14.01 0.02 -9.80
C SER A 75 13.66 1.49 -9.60
N SER A 76 13.67 1.95 -8.35
CA SER A 76 13.49 3.37 -8.02
C SER A 76 14.55 4.31 -8.60
N THR A 77 15.61 3.78 -9.24
CA THR A 77 16.64 4.53 -9.96
C THR A 77 16.52 4.42 -11.48
N GLY A 78 15.44 3.80 -12.00
CA GLY A 78 15.15 3.70 -13.42
C GLY A 78 15.75 2.47 -14.12
N GLY A 79 16.45 1.58 -13.43
CA GLY A 79 16.94 0.32 -14.02
C GLY A 79 15.83 -0.68 -14.22
N LEU A 80 15.69 -1.24 -15.43
CA LEU A 80 14.75 -2.32 -15.72
C LEU A 80 15.11 -3.57 -14.91
N ARG A 81 14.12 -4.13 -14.20
CA ARG A 81 14.25 -5.39 -13.45
C ARG A 81 13.76 -6.56 -14.28
N TRP A 82 12.54 -6.43 -14.81
CA TRP A 82 11.92 -7.42 -15.67
C TRP A 82 10.83 -6.79 -16.53
N SER A 83 10.42 -7.51 -17.57
CA SER A 83 9.28 -7.19 -18.43
C SER A 83 8.47 -8.46 -18.68
N PHE A 84 7.16 -8.32 -18.71
CA PHE A 84 6.21 -9.38 -19.00
C PHE A 84 5.27 -8.96 -20.13
N ALA A 85 5.35 -9.63 -21.28
CA ALA A 85 4.46 -9.38 -22.41
C ALA A 85 3.07 -9.98 -22.13
N ILE A 86 2.04 -9.15 -22.11
CA ILE A 86 0.66 -9.56 -21.82
C ILE A 86 -0.30 -9.28 -22.98
N GLY A 87 0.02 -8.33 -23.84
CA GLY A 87 -0.81 -7.90 -24.95
C GLY A 87 -1.55 -6.58 -24.71
N ALA A 88 -2.30 -6.14 -25.71
CA ALA A 88 -3.04 -4.89 -25.66
C ALA A 88 -4.29 -4.98 -24.76
N ASN A 89 -4.71 -3.83 -24.21
CA ASN A 89 -5.88 -3.71 -23.32
C ASN A 89 -5.81 -4.57 -22.05
N ALA A 90 -4.60 -4.78 -21.56
CA ALA A 90 -4.39 -5.41 -20.26
C ALA A 90 -4.54 -4.41 -19.12
N ASP A 91 -4.90 -4.91 -17.94
CA ASP A 91 -4.86 -4.18 -16.70
C ASP A 91 -4.21 -5.05 -15.62
N TYR A 92 -3.89 -4.47 -14.48
CA TYR A 92 -3.25 -5.21 -13.40
C TYR A 92 -3.45 -4.57 -12.02
N HIS A 93 -3.38 -5.41 -11.01
CA HIS A 93 -3.28 -5.02 -9.61
C HIS A 93 -2.06 -5.68 -8.98
N CYS A 94 -1.40 -4.99 -8.06
CA CYS A 94 -0.23 -5.53 -7.37
C CYS A 94 -0.29 -5.24 -5.87
N ASN A 95 0.38 -6.08 -5.10
CA ASN A 95 0.84 -5.78 -3.75
C ASN A 95 2.38 -5.64 -3.79
N ASP A 96 3.07 -5.70 -2.66
CA ASP A 96 4.53 -5.53 -2.60
C ASP A 96 5.33 -6.68 -3.21
N GLU A 97 4.72 -7.87 -3.45
CA GLU A 97 5.41 -9.09 -3.82
C GLU A 97 4.87 -9.75 -5.09
N ASN A 98 3.59 -9.53 -5.41
CA ASN A 98 2.90 -10.23 -6.48
C ASN A 98 2.09 -9.29 -7.35
N VAL A 99 1.86 -9.71 -8.60
CA VAL A 99 1.03 -9.01 -9.58
C VAL A 99 -0.04 -9.96 -10.10
N ALA A 100 -1.31 -9.54 -10.06
CA ALA A 100 -2.38 -10.11 -10.87
C ALA A 100 -2.57 -9.23 -12.09
N ALA A 101 -2.33 -9.77 -13.26
CA ALA A 101 -2.51 -9.07 -14.53
C ALA A 101 -3.52 -9.83 -15.38
N TRP A 102 -4.33 -9.11 -16.17
CA TRP A 102 -5.34 -9.75 -16.98
C TRP A 102 -5.56 -9.06 -18.33
N VAL A 103 -6.02 -9.83 -19.28
CA VAL A 103 -6.49 -9.36 -20.58
C VAL A 103 -7.71 -10.20 -21.02
N GLY A 104 -8.83 -9.55 -21.27
CA GLY A 104 -10.09 -10.26 -21.56
C GLY A 104 -10.51 -11.19 -20.42
N SER A 105 -10.58 -12.49 -20.68
CA SER A 105 -10.90 -13.52 -19.68
C SER A 105 -9.67 -14.19 -19.07
N THR A 106 -8.45 -13.89 -19.53
CA THR A 106 -7.23 -14.55 -19.08
C THR A 106 -6.56 -13.78 -17.97
N ILE A 107 -6.24 -14.46 -16.87
CA ILE A 107 -5.49 -13.91 -15.74
C ILE A 107 -4.09 -14.52 -15.69
N PHE A 108 -3.12 -13.72 -15.28
CA PHE A 108 -1.72 -14.10 -15.04
C PHE A 108 -1.37 -13.73 -13.60
N ILE A 109 -0.68 -14.61 -12.89
CA ILE A 109 -0.14 -14.32 -11.57
C ILE A 109 1.38 -14.30 -11.68
N LEU A 110 2.00 -13.17 -11.36
CA LEU A 110 3.45 -12.99 -11.42
C LEU A 110 4.01 -12.77 -10.02
N ASP A 111 5.20 -13.31 -9.78
CA ASP A 111 5.98 -13.03 -8.59
C ASP A 111 6.75 -11.69 -8.69
N LYS A 112 7.48 -11.32 -7.64
CA LYS A 112 8.32 -10.11 -7.60
C LYS A 112 9.44 -10.07 -8.67
N ASN A 113 9.76 -11.20 -9.28
CA ASN A 113 10.77 -11.31 -10.33
C ASN A 113 10.16 -11.32 -11.74
N GLY A 114 8.84 -11.16 -11.85
CA GLY A 114 8.12 -11.20 -13.12
C GLY A 114 7.92 -12.61 -13.68
N VAL A 115 8.14 -13.64 -12.87
CA VAL A 115 7.92 -15.03 -13.28
C VAL A 115 6.44 -15.35 -13.08
N SER A 116 5.78 -15.81 -14.15
CA SER A 116 4.39 -16.26 -14.07
C SER A 116 4.31 -17.60 -13.36
N SER A 117 3.64 -17.63 -12.21
CA SER A 117 3.32 -18.87 -11.49
C SER A 117 2.07 -19.54 -12.01
N TYR A 118 1.18 -18.78 -12.66
CA TYR A 118 -0.10 -19.26 -13.18
C TYR A 118 -0.61 -18.37 -14.30
N ASN A 119 -1.23 -18.98 -15.31
CA ASN A 119 -2.07 -18.30 -16.30
C ASN A 119 -3.19 -19.24 -16.75
N ASP A 120 -4.41 -18.72 -16.88
CA ASP A 120 -5.57 -19.45 -17.37
C ASP A 120 -6.72 -18.50 -17.74
N SER A 121 -7.66 -19.03 -18.53
CA SER A 121 -8.93 -18.34 -18.81
C SER A 121 -9.95 -18.65 -17.72
N LEU A 122 -10.59 -17.59 -17.19
CA LEU A 122 -11.67 -17.73 -16.22
C LEU A 122 -13.05 -17.92 -16.88
N GLY A 123 -13.10 -17.99 -18.21
CA GLY A 123 -14.30 -18.22 -19.02
C GLY A 123 -15.00 -16.92 -19.44
N ASP A 124 -15.23 -16.01 -18.52
CA ASP A 124 -15.87 -14.71 -18.76
C ASP A 124 -14.87 -13.55 -18.66
N PRO A 125 -15.17 -12.38 -19.26
CA PRO A 125 -14.32 -11.19 -19.16
C PRO A 125 -14.10 -10.78 -17.70
N ILE A 126 -12.87 -10.44 -17.39
CA ILE A 126 -12.46 -9.97 -16.06
C ILE A 126 -12.72 -8.47 -15.98
N GLN A 127 -13.55 -8.04 -15.04
CA GLN A 127 -13.84 -6.64 -14.75
C GLN A 127 -12.68 -6.02 -13.95
N PHE A 128 -12.26 -6.69 -12.90
CA PHE A 128 -11.08 -6.37 -12.11
C PHE A 128 -10.56 -7.61 -11.40
N ALA A 129 -9.29 -7.56 -10.96
CA ALA A 129 -8.73 -8.54 -10.05
C ALA A 129 -8.02 -7.86 -8.87
N ARG A 130 -7.95 -8.55 -7.74
CA ARG A 130 -7.21 -8.10 -6.54
C ARG A 130 -6.32 -9.22 -6.06
N ILE A 131 -5.04 -8.91 -5.84
CA ILE A 131 -4.09 -9.89 -5.34
C ILE A 131 -3.74 -9.61 -3.88
N GLY A 132 -3.80 -10.64 -3.06
CA GLY A 132 -3.38 -10.67 -1.66
C GLY A 132 -2.04 -11.40 -1.48
N LYS A 133 -1.74 -11.75 -0.24
CA LYS A 133 -0.52 -12.51 0.10
C LYS A 133 -0.56 -13.97 -0.35
N GLN A 134 -1.73 -14.59 -0.33
CA GLN A 134 -1.92 -16.02 -0.62
C GLN A 134 -2.90 -16.27 -1.76
N TYR A 135 -3.77 -15.31 -2.07
CA TYR A 135 -4.88 -15.50 -2.98
C TYR A 135 -5.01 -14.35 -3.97
N VAL A 136 -5.67 -14.63 -5.06
CA VAL A 136 -6.15 -13.66 -6.03
C VAL A 136 -7.67 -13.82 -6.16
N ALA A 137 -8.39 -12.70 -6.21
CA ALA A 137 -9.81 -12.65 -6.49
C ALA A 137 -10.03 -11.91 -7.81
N ALA A 138 -10.87 -12.45 -8.67
CA ALA A 138 -11.26 -11.84 -9.93
C ALA A 138 -12.78 -11.71 -10.01
N ALA A 139 -13.27 -10.50 -10.26
CA ALA A 139 -14.65 -10.24 -10.64
C ALA A 139 -14.81 -10.47 -12.14
N ILE A 140 -15.67 -11.37 -12.54
CA ILE A 140 -15.86 -11.78 -13.93
C ILE A 140 -17.33 -11.75 -14.33
N GLY A 141 -17.59 -11.65 -15.62
CA GLY A 141 -18.93 -11.74 -16.20
C GLY A 141 -19.65 -10.40 -16.31
N ASP A 142 -20.98 -10.41 -16.19
CA ASP A 142 -21.83 -9.24 -16.34
C ASP A 142 -21.74 -8.30 -15.13
N GLU A 143 -21.71 -6.98 -15.38
CA GLU A 143 -21.61 -5.96 -14.31
C GLU A 143 -22.78 -6.01 -13.30
N ASN A 144 -23.97 -6.45 -13.74
CA ASN A 144 -25.16 -6.55 -12.89
C ASN A 144 -25.33 -7.93 -12.23
N ALA A 145 -24.51 -8.89 -12.61
CA ALA A 145 -24.50 -10.24 -12.04
C ALA A 145 -23.07 -10.80 -12.05
N PRO A 146 -22.12 -10.12 -11.43
CA PRO A 146 -20.73 -10.55 -11.42
C PRO A 146 -20.57 -11.85 -10.63
N ARG A 147 -19.57 -12.63 -11.03
CA ARG A 147 -19.05 -13.74 -10.25
C ARG A 147 -17.69 -13.37 -9.68
N LEU A 148 -17.47 -13.66 -8.44
CA LEU A 148 -16.19 -13.47 -7.78
C LEU A 148 -15.50 -14.82 -7.64
N VAL A 149 -14.43 -15.03 -8.41
CA VAL A 149 -13.64 -16.27 -8.41
C VAL A 149 -12.37 -16.04 -7.59
N VAL A 150 -12.10 -16.93 -6.63
CA VAL A 150 -10.92 -16.88 -5.79
C VAL A 150 -10.01 -18.05 -6.08
N LYS A 151 -8.74 -17.79 -6.33
CA LYS A 151 -7.69 -18.80 -6.54
C LYS A 151 -6.53 -18.54 -5.59
N ASP A 152 -5.75 -19.58 -5.31
CA ASP A 152 -4.43 -19.36 -4.70
C ASP A 152 -3.42 -18.88 -5.75
N LEU A 153 -2.21 -18.51 -5.31
CA LEU A 153 -1.18 -17.98 -6.20
C LEU A 153 -0.59 -19.05 -7.16
N THR A 154 -0.95 -20.32 -7.00
CA THR A 154 -0.62 -21.41 -7.94
C THR A 154 -1.74 -21.71 -8.92
N GLY A 155 -2.89 -21.03 -8.77
CA GLY A 155 -4.06 -21.15 -9.63
C GLY A 155 -5.07 -22.18 -9.17
N ALA A 156 -4.89 -22.83 -8.02
CA ALA A 156 -5.89 -23.73 -7.48
C ALA A 156 -7.16 -22.96 -7.13
N HIS A 157 -8.32 -23.51 -7.51
CA HIS A 157 -9.61 -22.93 -7.20
C HIS A 157 -9.87 -23.04 -5.70
N MET A 158 -10.21 -21.92 -5.06
CA MET A 158 -10.48 -21.84 -3.62
C MET A 158 -11.95 -21.61 -3.32
N ASP A 159 -12.55 -20.59 -3.96
CA ASP A 159 -13.94 -20.19 -3.76
C ASP A 159 -14.53 -19.56 -5.02
N GLU A 160 -15.85 -19.57 -5.10
CA GLU A 160 -16.62 -18.82 -6.10
C GLU A 160 -17.94 -18.33 -5.49
N GLU A 161 -18.25 -17.05 -5.66
CA GLU A 161 -19.50 -16.46 -5.17
C GLU A 161 -20.20 -15.70 -6.31
N SER A 162 -21.48 -15.94 -6.46
CA SER A 162 -22.32 -15.28 -7.47
C SER A 162 -23.68 -14.86 -6.93
N GLN A 163 -24.21 -15.60 -5.96
CA GLN A 163 -25.57 -15.35 -5.47
C GLN A 163 -25.65 -14.08 -4.64
N ALA A 164 -24.59 -13.77 -3.88
CA ALA A 164 -24.52 -12.56 -3.07
C ALA A 164 -24.47 -11.27 -3.92
N PHE A 165 -24.17 -11.38 -5.23
CA PHE A 165 -24.02 -10.22 -6.11
C PHE A 165 -25.12 -10.08 -7.17
N LYS A 166 -26.17 -10.88 -7.07
CA LYS A 166 -27.28 -10.81 -8.01
C LYS A 166 -28.01 -9.46 -7.93
N ASN A 167 -28.04 -8.74 -9.03
CA ASN A 167 -28.57 -7.37 -9.13
C ASN A 167 -27.79 -6.35 -8.27
N LEU A 168 -26.49 -6.59 -8.03
CA LEU A 168 -25.60 -5.68 -7.33
C LEU A 168 -24.40 -5.37 -8.23
N ILE A 169 -23.87 -4.18 -8.08
CA ILE A 169 -22.57 -3.82 -8.67
C ILE A 169 -21.49 -4.17 -7.67
N LEU A 170 -20.54 -5.02 -8.07
CA LEU A 170 -19.37 -5.32 -7.25
C LEU A 170 -18.34 -4.19 -7.45
N LEU A 171 -18.15 -3.37 -6.41
CA LEU A 171 -17.29 -2.18 -6.47
C LEU A 171 -15.83 -2.54 -6.29
N ASP A 172 -15.53 -3.39 -5.31
CA ASP A 172 -14.16 -3.77 -4.98
C ASP A 172 -14.13 -5.04 -4.12
N ALA A 173 -12.93 -5.60 -3.95
CA ALA A 173 -12.66 -6.72 -3.07
C ALA A 173 -11.24 -6.60 -2.52
N GLY A 174 -10.95 -7.30 -1.42
CA GLY A 174 -9.61 -7.30 -0.86
C GLY A 174 -9.39 -8.40 0.14
N PHE A 175 -8.13 -8.63 0.47
CA PHE A 175 -7.74 -9.66 1.42
C PHE A 175 -7.26 -9.04 2.73
N TYR A 176 -7.54 -9.72 3.82
CA TYR A 176 -7.14 -9.27 5.15
C TYR A 176 -6.77 -10.44 6.08
N GLY A 177 -6.36 -10.11 7.29
CA GLY A 177 -5.79 -11.09 8.21
C GLY A 177 -4.26 -11.15 8.12
N ASN A 178 -3.60 -11.65 9.17
CA ASN A 178 -2.13 -11.67 9.24
C ASN A 178 -1.49 -12.47 8.10
N ALA A 179 -2.12 -13.56 7.72
CA ALA A 179 -1.70 -14.39 6.59
C ALA A 179 -2.46 -14.05 5.29
N GLY A 180 -3.44 -13.14 5.31
CA GLY A 180 -4.29 -12.84 4.15
C GLY A 180 -5.34 -13.92 3.88
N GLN A 181 -5.76 -14.66 4.93
CA GLN A 181 -6.70 -15.78 4.83
C GLN A 181 -8.16 -15.37 4.74
N TYR A 182 -8.46 -14.14 5.05
CA TYR A 182 -9.81 -13.58 4.95
C TYR A 182 -9.95 -12.67 3.74
N MET A 183 -11.16 -12.55 3.24
CA MET A 183 -11.51 -11.69 2.13
C MET A 183 -12.72 -10.82 2.49
N TRP A 184 -12.76 -9.62 1.96
CA TRP A 184 -13.94 -8.78 1.91
C TRP A 184 -14.30 -8.46 0.46
N SER A 185 -15.59 -8.26 0.20
CA SER A 185 -16.10 -7.70 -1.05
C SER A 185 -17.10 -6.59 -0.74
N LEU A 186 -17.04 -5.51 -1.53
CA LEU A 186 -17.90 -4.35 -1.40
C LEU A 186 -18.83 -4.28 -2.60
N SER A 187 -20.12 -4.30 -2.35
CA SER A 187 -21.15 -4.22 -3.39
C SER A 187 -22.10 -3.04 -3.17
N LEU A 188 -22.71 -2.59 -4.26
CA LEU A 188 -23.63 -1.46 -4.31
C LEU A 188 -24.97 -1.89 -4.92
N ASP A 189 -26.05 -1.70 -4.17
CA ASP A 189 -27.42 -1.76 -4.69
C ASP A 189 -27.82 -0.37 -5.19
N VAL A 190 -28.09 -0.28 -6.49
CA VAL A 190 -28.57 0.94 -7.16
C VAL A 190 -30.02 0.85 -7.61
N TYR A 191 -30.68 -0.31 -7.42
CA TYR A 191 -32.04 -0.56 -7.89
C TYR A 191 -33.10 -0.18 -6.87
N GLY A 192 -32.71 0.06 -5.62
CA GLY A 192 -33.59 0.57 -4.57
C GLY A 192 -33.91 2.06 -4.74
N THR A 193 -34.76 2.60 -3.85
CA THR A 193 -35.03 4.05 -3.81
C THR A 193 -33.83 4.87 -3.34
N LYS A 194 -32.85 4.22 -2.74
CA LYS A 194 -31.60 4.79 -2.24
C LYS A 194 -30.47 3.81 -2.49
N ALA A 195 -29.32 4.33 -2.85
CA ALA A 195 -28.12 3.52 -2.97
C ALA A 195 -27.74 2.93 -1.61
N ASN A 196 -27.42 1.63 -1.56
CA ASN A 196 -27.02 0.93 -0.36
C ASN A 196 -25.74 0.14 -0.61
N THR A 197 -24.75 0.28 0.26
CA THR A 197 -23.51 -0.51 0.19
C THR A 197 -23.55 -1.65 1.19
N THR A 198 -23.06 -2.81 0.74
CA THR A 198 -22.93 -4.03 1.54
C THR A 198 -21.49 -4.51 1.51
N LEU A 199 -20.95 -4.83 2.66
CA LEU A 199 -19.66 -5.47 2.83
C LEU A 199 -19.87 -6.94 3.20
N ASN A 200 -19.39 -7.85 2.37
CA ASN A 200 -19.31 -9.26 2.69
C ASN A 200 -17.91 -9.61 3.17
N THR A 201 -17.83 -10.45 4.22
CA THR A 201 -16.56 -10.95 4.75
C THR A 201 -16.61 -12.47 4.87
N PHE A 202 -15.55 -13.15 4.49
CA PHE A 202 -15.45 -14.59 4.59
C PHE A 202 -14.00 -15.08 4.71
N GLU A 203 -13.82 -16.27 5.27
CA GLU A 203 -12.55 -16.98 5.27
C GLU A 203 -12.45 -17.79 4.00
N VAL A 204 -11.40 -17.57 3.21
CA VAL A 204 -11.18 -18.26 1.93
C VAL A 204 -11.12 -19.77 2.14
N GLY A 205 -11.85 -20.52 1.32
CA GLY A 205 -11.99 -21.98 1.39
C GLY A 205 -13.03 -22.49 2.39
N LYS A 206 -13.75 -21.63 3.12
CA LYS A 206 -14.76 -22.05 4.11
C LYS A 206 -16.17 -21.54 3.84
N MET A 207 -16.35 -20.65 2.88
CA MET A 207 -17.67 -20.08 2.50
C MET A 207 -18.50 -19.51 3.68
N ASN A 208 -17.85 -19.15 4.78
CA ASN A 208 -18.51 -18.51 5.92
C ASN A 208 -18.64 -17.02 5.63
N THR A 209 -19.76 -16.62 5.09
CA THR A 209 -20.04 -15.22 4.77
C THR A 209 -20.64 -14.50 5.96
N GLY A 210 -20.07 -13.34 6.30
CA GLY A 210 -20.72 -12.33 7.11
C GLY A 210 -21.18 -11.20 6.20
N GLU A 211 -22.45 -10.80 6.30
CA GLU A 211 -22.99 -9.65 5.59
C GLU A 211 -23.12 -8.46 6.54
N ILE A 212 -22.58 -7.32 6.14
CA ILE A 212 -22.66 -6.06 6.89
C ILE A 212 -23.34 -5.04 6.00
N SER A 213 -24.59 -4.71 6.30
CA SER A 213 -25.27 -3.59 5.64
C SER A 213 -24.66 -2.28 6.12
N LEU A 214 -24.04 -1.54 5.20
CA LEU A 214 -23.37 -0.28 5.50
C LEU A 214 -24.31 0.93 5.40
N GLY A 215 -25.47 0.78 4.76
CA GLY A 215 -26.47 1.82 4.62
C GLY A 215 -26.21 2.82 3.49
N GLU A 216 -26.89 3.97 3.56
CA GLU A 216 -26.93 4.98 2.51
C GLU A 216 -25.59 5.67 2.17
N PRO A 217 -24.69 5.99 3.13
CA PRO A 217 -23.42 6.61 2.76
C PRO A 217 -22.58 5.62 1.98
N ILE A 218 -22.26 5.99 0.72
CA ILE A 218 -21.44 5.14 -0.15
C ILE A 218 -20.07 4.93 0.48
N THR A 219 -19.73 3.67 0.71
CA THR A 219 -18.41 3.23 1.13
C THR A 219 -17.50 3.19 -0.09
N TYR A 220 -16.28 3.71 0.06
CA TYR A 220 -15.34 3.81 -1.04
C TYR A 220 -13.96 3.27 -0.72
N ASP A 221 -13.68 2.94 0.56
CA ASP A 221 -12.39 2.38 0.95
C ASP A 221 -12.50 1.48 2.18
N VAL A 222 -11.64 0.47 2.25
CA VAL A 222 -11.55 -0.49 3.35
C VAL A 222 -10.08 -0.69 3.70
N VAL A 223 -9.70 -0.33 4.92
CA VAL A 223 -8.33 -0.49 5.44
C VAL A 223 -8.32 -1.55 6.54
N TYR A 224 -7.47 -2.55 6.41
CA TYR A 224 -7.26 -3.53 7.47
C TYR A 224 -6.04 -3.17 8.32
N GLU A 225 -6.26 -3.04 9.61
CA GLU A 225 -5.21 -2.74 10.59
C GLU A 225 -5.44 -3.51 11.89
N ASN A 226 -4.42 -4.09 12.46
CA ASN A 226 -4.44 -4.62 13.83
C ASN A 226 -5.69 -5.48 14.15
N SER A 227 -6.07 -6.39 13.23
CA SER A 227 -7.27 -7.24 13.31
C SER A 227 -8.62 -6.49 13.24
N LEU A 228 -8.61 -5.27 12.72
CA LEU A 228 -9.79 -4.44 12.53
C LEU A 228 -9.96 -4.06 11.06
N LEU A 229 -11.20 -4.04 10.59
CA LEU A 229 -11.58 -3.44 9.30
C LEU A 229 -12.07 -2.02 9.56
N ARG A 230 -11.39 -1.05 8.94
CA ARG A 230 -11.81 0.35 8.88
C ARG A 230 -12.54 0.57 7.57
N VAL A 231 -13.84 0.73 7.64
CA VAL A 231 -14.72 0.92 6.50
C VAL A 231 -15.03 2.39 6.37
N ILE A 232 -14.53 3.01 5.29
CA ILE A 232 -14.55 4.46 5.11
C ILE A 232 -15.64 4.83 4.10
N ASN A 233 -16.55 5.67 4.51
CA ASN A 233 -17.57 6.26 3.65
C ASN A 233 -17.51 7.80 3.70
N THR A 234 -18.36 8.47 2.94
CA THR A 234 -18.40 9.94 2.86
C THR A 234 -18.75 10.65 4.17
N ARG A 235 -19.19 9.92 5.20
CA ARG A 235 -19.66 10.48 6.46
C ARG A 235 -18.78 10.08 7.64
N GLN A 236 -18.43 8.80 7.71
CA GLN A 236 -17.72 8.25 8.87
C GLN A 236 -16.81 7.08 8.46
N MET A 237 -15.83 6.83 9.27
CA MET A 237 -15.03 5.61 9.27
C MET A 237 -15.58 4.69 10.36
N ARG A 238 -16.22 3.59 9.96
CA ARG A 238 -16.75 2.56 10.88
C ARG A 238 -15.67 1.50 11.12
N THR A 239 -15.72 0.90 12.27
CA THR A 239 -14.74 -0.11 12.69
C THR A 239 -15.44 -1.44 12.95
N PHE A 240 -14.90 -2.50 12.36
CA PHE A 240 -15.40 -3.87 12.55
C PHE A 240 -14.23 -4.77 12.93
N ASN A 241 -14.51 -5.80 13.74
CA ASN A 241 -13.54 -6.86 13.94
C ASN A 241 -13.53 -7.85 12.76
N ASP A 242 -12.66 -8.85 12.80
CA ASP A 242 -12.53 -9.90 11.79
C ASP A 242 -13.78 -10.76 11.58
N ARG A 243 -14.75 -10.71 12.52
CA ARG A 243 -16.05 -11.39 12.45
C ARG A 243 -17.18 -10.48 11.98
N GLY A 244 -16.89 -9.25 11.57
CA GLY A 244 -17.89 -8.29 11.13
C GLY A 244 -18.72 -7.65 12.26
N VAL A 245 -18.30 -7.77 13.52
CA VAL A 245 -18.96 -7.08 14.64
C VAL A 245 -18.44 -5.65 14.74
N GLU A 246 -19.36 -4.69 14.73
CA GLU A 246 -19.03 -3.28 14.81
C GLU A 246 -18.60 -2.85 16.21
N ASP A 247 -17.49 -2.13 16.29
CA ASP A 247 -17.09 -1.33 17.44
C ASP A 247 -17.50 0.13 17.20
N THR A 248 -18.69 0.49 17.65
CA THR A 248 -19.23 1.84 17.47
C THR A 248 -18.44 2.90 18.23
N ALA A 249 -17.75 2.53 19.32
CA ALA A 249 -16.93 3.45 20.11
C ALA A 249 -15.62 3.84 19.37
N ALA A 250 -15.15 2.97 18.47
CA ALA A 250 -13.97 3.21 17.65
C ALA A 250 -14.29 3.87 16.30
N SER A 251 -15.57 4.17 16.03
CA SER A 251 -15.98 4.88 14.81
C SER A 251 -15.60 6.36 14.87
N VAL A 252 -15.14 6.93 13.74
CA VAL A 252 -14.68 8.31 13.64
C VAL A 252 -15.47 9.06 12.57
N LEU A 253 -15.93 10.28 12.89
CA LEU A 253 -16.58 11.16 11.93
C LEU A 253 -15.54 11.73 10.96
N VAL A 254 -15.71 11.43 9.66
CA VAL A 254 -14.86 11.94 8.57
C VAL A 254 -15.64 12.77 7.54
N TYR A 255 -16.83 13.26 7.91
CA TYR A 255 -17.65 14.08 7.03
C TYR A 255 -16.89 15.31 6.51
N GLY A 256 -16.90 15.49 5.19
CA GLY A 256 -16.12 16.54 4.52
C GLY A 256 -14.64 16.23 4.33
N TRP A 257 -14.20 15.02 4.67
CA TRP A 257 -12.82 14.55 4.49
C TRP A 257 -12.79 13.31 3.59
N TYR A 258 -11.85 13.29 2.64
CA TYR A 258 -11.61 12.19 1.72
C TYR A 258 -10.27 11.51 2.07
N HIS A 259 -10.27 10.19 2.15
CA HIS A 259 -9.07 9.40 2.43
C HIS A 259 -8.13 9.44 1.24
N LEU A 260 -6.88 9.84 1.48
CA LEU A 260 -5.83 9.96 0.46
C LEU A 260 -4.90 8.77 0.44
N HIS A 261 -4.45 8.35 1.61
CA HIS A 261 -3.41 7.34 1.76
C HIS A 261 -3.40 6.76 3.17
N SER A 262 -3.00 5.49 3.27
CA SER A 262 -2.71 4.83 4.54
C SER A 262 -1.34 4.18 4.54
N GLU A 263 -0.62 4.34 5.65
CA GLU A 263 0.52 3.49 5.99
C GLU A 263 0.07 2.51 7.08
N VAL A 264 0.04 1.22 6.76
CA VAL A 264 -0.34 0.16 7.71
C VAL A 264 0.92 -0.52 8.22
N PRO A 265 1.38 -0.21 9.44
CA PRO A 265 2.56 -0.83 10.01
C PRO A 265 2.27 -2.30 10.37
N ALA A 266 3.32 -3.11 10.44
CA ALA A 266 3.20 -4.51 10.86
C ALA A 266 2.64 -4.67 12.30
N ARG A 267 2.77 -3.64 13.13
CA ARG A 267 2.22 -3.57 14.50
C ARG A 267 1.75 -2.14 14.80
N GLY A 268 0.62 -2.03 15.47
CA GLY A 268 0.01 -0.75 15.84
C GLY A 268 -1.05 -0.29 14.85
N ASN A 269 -1.54 0.93 15.02
CA ASN A 269 -2.61 1.48 14.21
C ASN A 269 -2.07 2.06 12.90
N ALA A 270 -2.87 1.98 11.84
CA ALA A 270 -2.56 2.63 10.58
C ALA A 270 -2.51 4.16 10.73
N LEU A 271 -1.63 4.79 9.98
CA LEU A 271 -1.66 6.24 9.77
C LEU A 271 -2.53 6.50 8.55
N MET A 272 -3.71 7.04 8.78
CA MET A 272 -4.67 7.35 7.71
C MET A 272 -4.69 8.85 7.46
N LEU A 273 -4.36 9.25 6.24
CA LEU A 273 -4.28 10.65 5.82
C LEU A 273 -5.50 11.03 5.01
N PHE A 274 -6.12 12.13 5.38
CA PHE A 274 -7.30 12.68 4.73
C PHE A 274 -7.03 14.12 4.27
N ALA A 275 -7.73 14.53 3.20
CA ALA A 275 -7.85 15.92 2.77
C ALA A 275 -9.34 16.34 2.75
N PRO A 276 -9.66 17.65 2.83
CA PRO A 276 -11.02 18.10 2.61
C PRO A 276 -11.54 17.62 1.26
N THR A 277 -12.77 17.10 1.21
CA THR A 277 -13.38 16.53 -0.01
C THR A 277 -13.31 17.51 -1.18
N SER A 278 -13.61 18.79 -0.95
CA SER A 278 -13.53 19.84 -1.98
C SER A 278 -12.14 20.09 -2.55
N GLN A 279 -11.08 19.69 -1.83
CA GLN A 279 -9.69 19.82 -2.27
C GLN A 279 -9.18 18.51 -2.88
N ALA A 280 -9.68 17.36 -2.42
CA ALA A 280 -9.31 16.04 -2.94
C ALA A 280 -9.83 15.81 -4.37
N GLU A 281 -10.99 16.36 -4.72
CA GLU A 281 -11.55 16.32 -6.08
C GLU A 281 -10.65 17.02 -7.11
N ASN A 282 -9.94 18.08 -6.66
CA ASN A 282 -8.97 18.84 -7.44
C ASN A 282 -7.61 18.78 -6.74
N MET A 283 -6.89 17.67 -6.85
CA MET A 283 -5.59 17.39 -6.20
C MET A 283 -4.47 18.44 -6.48
N HIS A 284 -4.83 19.63 -6.98
CA HIS A 284 -3.88 20.72 -7.27
C HIS A 284 -3.84 21.82 -6.21
N ASP A 285 -4.70 21.74 -5.20
CA ASP A 285 -4.89 22.86 -4.26
C ASP A 285 -5.10 22.40 -2.81
N LEU A 286 -4.35 21.38 -2.39
CA LEU A 286 -4.40 20.91 -1.02
C LEU A 286 -3.82 21.98 -0.08
N ARG A 287 -4.61 22.38 0.94
CA ARG A 287 -4.22 23.38 1.95
C ARG A 287 -4.29 22.85 3.37
N GLU A 288 -5.02 21.76 3.55
CA GLU A 288 -5.23 21.17 4.86
C GLU A 288 -5.17 19.64 4.76
N LEU A 289 -4.63 19.02 5.80
CA LEU A 289 -4.59 17.56 5.95
C LEU A 289 -5.09 17.18 7.34
N ARG A 290 -5.67 16.00 7.46
CA ARG A 290 -6.05 15.40 8.74
C ARG A 290 -5.44 14.00 8.84
N LEU A 291 -4.70 13.74 9.91
CA LEU A 291 -4.09 12.45 10.20
C LEU A 291 -4.84 11.78 11.34
N ILE A 292 -5.30 10.56 11.11
CA ILE A 292 -5.94 9.71 12.11
C ILE A 292 -5.05 8.49 12.33
N ASN A 293 -4.79 8.16 13.61
CA ASN A 293 -4.04 6.97 14.02
C ASN A 293 -4.62 6.47 15.36
N GLY A 294 -5.52 5.52 15.32
CA GLY A 294 -6.28 5.10 16.49
C GLY A 294 -7.06 6.26 17.11
N SER A 295 -6.74 6.62 18.36
CA SER A 295 -7.34 7.78 19.04
C SER A 295 -6.67 9.12 18.74
N TYR A 296 -5.55 9.11 18.00
CA TYR A 296 -4.87 10.32 17.59
C TYR A 296 -5.57 10.91 16.37
N ASP A 297 -5.93 12.18 16.44
CA ASP A 297 -6.62 12.92 15.38
C ASP A 297 -6.06 14.34 15.33
N LYS A 298 -5.38 14.67 14.24
CA LYS A 298 -4.71 15.95 14.10
C LYS A 298 -4.85 16.53 12.70
N ARG A 299 -5.08 17.84 12.66
CA ARG A 299 -5.12 18.64 11.43
C ARG A 299 -3.81 19.39 11.23
N TYR A 300 -3.42 19.54 9.97
CA TYR A 300 -2.23 20.26 9.54
C TYR A 300 -2.62 21.26 8.47
N SER A 301 -2.33 22.54 8.71
CA SER A 301 -2.40 23.57 7.66
C SER A 301 -1.12 23.55 6.86
N LEU A 302 -1.21 23.40 5.56
CA LEU A 302 -0.05 23.36 4.66
C LEU A 302 0.50 24.77 4.43
N PRO A 303 1.83 24.93 4.30
CA PRO A 303 2.46 26.25 4.10
C PRO A 303 2.10 26.91 2.77
N GLU A 304 1.79 26.12 1.76
CA GLU A 304 1.30 26.56 0.44
C GLU A 304 0.38 25.51 -0.18
N ASN A 305 -0.17 25.81 -1.35
CA ASN A 305 -0.98 24.86 -2.10
C ASN A 305 -0.14 23.66 -2.56
N CYS A 306 -0.55 22.48 -2.14
CA CYS A 306 0.10 21.23 -2.49
C CYS A 306 -0.74 20.43 -3.49
N ILE A 307 -0.07 19.56 -4.26
CA ILE A 307 -0.65 18.74 -5.32
C ILE A 307 -0.76 17.27 -4.94
N GLY A 308 -0.24 16.89 -3.79
CA GLY A 308 -0.31 15.55 -3.26
C GLY A 308 0.23 15.49 -1.85
N ALA A 309 -0.18 14.46 -1.12
CA ALA A 309 0.29 14.22 0.23
C ALA A 309 0.32 12.72 0.52
N THR A 310 1.19 12.32 1.42
CA THR A 310 1.34 10.93 1.88
C THR A 310 1.80 10.87 3.32
N VAL A 311 1.74 9.69 3.89
CA VAL A 311 2.34 9.34 5.18
C VAL A 311 3.38 8.26 4.97
N TRP A 312 4.50 8.38 5.67
CA TRP A 312 5.53 7.36 5.73
C TRP A 312 6.37 7.54 6.99
N ASN A 313 6.64 6.42 7.66
CA ASN A 313 7.48 6.35 8.87
C ASN A 313 7.10 7.43 9.92
N LYS A 314 5.82 7.47 10.30
CA LYS A 314 5.25 8.41 11.29
C LYS A 314 5.45 9.90 10.92
N SER A 315 5.62 10.20 9.67
CA SER A 315 5.71 11.57 9.16
C SER A 315 4.67 11.80 8.07
N VAL A 316 4.16 13.04 8.04
CA VAL A 316 3.28 13.53 6.98
C VAL A 316 4.15 14.29 5.98
N PHE A 317 3.96 13.99 4.71
CA PHE A 317 4.60 14.66 3.60
C PHE A 317 3.56 15.30 2.70
N ALA A 318 3.83 16.50 2.24
CA ALA A 318 3.03 17.19 1.24
C ALA A 318 3.95 17.75 0.15
N ILE A 319 3.52 17.66 -1.10
CA ILE A 319 4.31 18.04 -2.27
C ILE A 319 3.60 19.19 -2.97
N SER A 320 4.30 20.30 -3.15
CA SER A 320 3.90 21.39 -4.05
C SER A 320 4.57 21.22 -5.42
N LYS A 321 4.42 22.20 -6.26
CA LYS A 321 5.04 22.20 -7.61
C LYS A 321 6.57 22.08 -7.55
N THR A 322 7.23 22.63 -6.53
CA THR A 322 8.69 22.74 -6.46
C THR A 322 9.28 22.35 -5.11
N LYS A 323 8.42 22.08 -4.10
CA LYS A 323 8.87 21.82 -2.74
C LYS A 323 8.23 20.58 -2.14
N LEU A 324 8.96 19.95 -1.23
CA LEU A 324 8.49 18.90 -0.36
C LEU A 324 8.43 19.44 1.07
N TYR A 325 7.30 19.26 1.71
CA TYR A 325 7.04 19.61 3.10
C TYR A 325 6.98 18.35 3.93
N ARG A 326 7.68 18.30 5.05
CA ARG A 326 7.67 17.20 6.00
C ARG A 326 7.35 17.71 7.40
N THR A 327 6.46 17.00 8.11
CA THR A 327 6.28 17.17 9.55
C THR A 327 6.17 15.80 10.21
N GLY A 328 6.74 15.65 11.39
CA GLY A 328 6.51 14.46 12.21
C GLY A 328 5.08 14.47 12.77
N MET A 329 4.55 13.30 13.10
CA MET A 329 3.21 13.13 13.64
C MET A 329 2.93 14.07 14.83
N ASN A 330 3.91 14.24 15.74
CA ASN A 330 3.78 15.09 16.93
C ASN A 330 4.31 16.52 16.75
N GLU A 331 4.84 16.83 15.57
CA GLU A 331 5.39 18.17 15.27
C GLU A 331 4.28 19.10 14.73
N ASN A 332 4.46 20.43 14.96
CA ASN A 332 3.51 21.43 14.48
C ASN A 332 4.09 22.29 13.35
N ARG A 333 5.32 22.04 12.96
CA ARG A 333 6.01 22.82 11.93
C ARG A 333 6.47 21.90 10.80
N PHE A 334 6.37 22.40 9.59
CA PHE A 334 6.91 21.74 8.41
C PHE A 334 8.38 22.12 8.19
N THR A 335 9.22 21.12 7.98
CA THR A 335 10.53 21.28 7.37
C THR A 335 10.34 21.32 5.86
N VAL A 336 11.00 22.24 5.19
CA VAL A 336 10.85 22.50 3.75
C VAL A 336 12.11 22.03 3.02
N TYR A 337 11.90 21.35 1.91
CA TYR A 337 12.98 20.88 1.03
C TYR A 337 12.65 21.32 -0.40
N ASP A 338 13.64 21.86 -1.11
CA ASP A 338 13.53 22.11 -2.54
C ASP A 338 13.61 20.77 -3.31
N LEU A 339 12.75 20.59 -4.31
CA LEU A 339 12.78 19.43 -5.18
C LEU A 339 13.84 19.65 -6.28
N PRO A 340 14.80 18.73 -6.44
CA PRO A 340 15.82 18.83 -7.49
C PRO A 340 15.27 18.34 -8.85
N LEU A 341 14.21 18.99 -9.32
CA LEU A 341 13.49 18.63 -10.55
C LEU A 341 13.59 19.78 -11.56
N GLU A 342 13.74 19.44 -12.83
CA GLU A 342 13.82 20.42 -13.91
C GLU A 342 12.46 21.06 -14.23
N GLN A 343 11.39 20.34 -13.98
CA GLN A 343 10.01 20.76 -14.24
C GLN A 343 9.17 20.68 -12.97
N PRO A 344 8.12 21.50 -12.85
CA PRO A 344 7.24 21.45 -11.72
C PRO A 344 6.50 20.10 -11.64
N VAL A 345 6.31 19.60 -10.43
CA VAL A 345 5.49 18.43 -10.19
C VAL A 345 4.05 18.74 -10.55
N THR A 346 3.41 17.83 -11.26
CA THR A 346 1.99 17.93 -11.67
C THR A 346 1.11 16.95 -10.92
N ARG A 347 1.68 15.83 -10.45
CA ARG A 347 0.91 14.80 -9.71
C ARG A 347 1.83 13.96 -8.81
N MET A 348 1.31 13.57 -7.66
CA MET A 348 1.87 12.50 -6.85
C MET A 348 1.14 11.20 -7.20
N ILE A 349 1.89 10.13 -7.51
CA ILE A 349 1.34 8.85 -7.96
C ILE A 349 1.22 7.87 -6.80
N GLY A 350 2.26 7.76 -5.97
CA GLY A 350 2.25 6.83 -4.84
C GLY A 350 3.57 6.82 -4.07
N THR A 351 3.62 5.98 -3.05
CA THR A 351 4.78 5.85 -2.16
C THR A 351 5.31 4.42 -2.19
N LEU A 352 6.62 4.26 -2.33
CA LEU A 352 7.32 2.98 -2.27
C LEU A 352 7.59 2.57 -0.82
N SER A 353 7.72 1.29 -0.57
CA SER A 353 7.97 0.73 0.77
C SER A 353 9.28 1.23 1.41
N ASN A 354 10.27 1.62 0.60
CA ASN A 354 11.56 2.16 1.07
C ASN A 354 11.59 3.68 1.32
N GLY A 355 10.43 4.33 1.42
CA GLY A 355 10.33 5.75 1.72
C GLY A 355 10.71 6.65 0.56
N ARG A 356 10.26 6.31 -0.62
CA ARG A 356 10.36 7.15 -1.81
C ARG A 356 8.97 7.39 -2.38
N ALA A 357 8.77 8.53 -3.03
CA ALA A 357 7.51 8.87 -3.69
C ALA A 357 7.70 8.91 -5.21
N ILE A 358 6.69 8.43 -5.92
CA ILE A 358 6.61 8.52 -7.38
C ILE A 358 5.83 9.78 -7.71
N VAL A 359 6.41 10.65 -8.54
CA VAL A 359 5.79 11.90 -8.97
C VAL A 359 5.85 12.06 -10.48
N ALA A 360 4.85 12.71 -11.05
CA ALA A 360 4.86 13.13 -12.45
C ALA A 360 5.18 14.62 -12.57
N CYS A 361 5.97 14.97 -13.58
CA CYS A 361 6.29 16.33 -14.01
C CYS A 361 5.90 16.44 -15.49
N GLY A 362 4.66 16.83 -15.77
CA GLY A 362 4.08 16.69 -17.10
C GLY A 362 4.03 15.22 -17.53
N GLN A 363 4.77 14.88 -18.57
CA GLN A 363 4.85 13.50 -19.08
C GLN A 363 6.02 12.70 -18.45
N ASP A 364 6.94 13.37 -17.78
CA ASP A 364 8.08 12.72 -17.16
C ASP A 364 7.72 12.16 -15.77
N VAL A 365 8.30 11.02 -15.43
CA VAL A 365 8.09 10.37 -14.12
C VAL A 365 9.40 10.35 -13.35
N TYR A 366 9.32 10.71 -12.08
CA TYR A 366 10.47 10.73 -11.17
C TYR A 366 10.16 9.96 -9.89
N VAL A 367 11.20 9.40 -9.29
CA VAL A 367 11.18 8.89 -7.93
C VAL A 367 12.01 9.81 -7.06
N ILE A 368 11.40 10.39 -6.04
CA ILE A 368 12.03 11.28 -5.06
C ILE A 368 12.18 10.60 -3.71
N THR A 369 13.25 10.92 -2.97
CA THR A 369 13.41 10.42 -1.59
C THR A 369 12.56 11.23 -0.62
N LEU A 370 11.89 10.55 0.31
CA LEU A 370 11.21 11.18 1.45
C LEU A 370 12.22 11.27 2.62
N PRO A 371 12.63 12.49 3.03
CA PRO A 371 13.67 12.63 4.04
C PRO A 371 13.19 12.14 5.41
N LEU A 372 14.03 11.36 6.09
CA LEU A 372 13.83 11.02 7.49
C LEU A 372 14.01 12.28 8.35
N GLY A 373 13.21 12.42 9.42
CA GLY A 373 13.42 13.47 10.40
C GLY A 373 14.80 13.34 11.05
N ALA A 374 15.37 14.45 11.46
CA ALA A 374 16.45 14.38 12.42
C ALA A 374 15.95 13.59 13.63
N ALA A 375 16.60 12.48 13.97
CA ALA A 375 16.33 11.81 15.23
C ALA A 375 16.43 12.88 16.31
N ALA A 376 15.36 13.07 17.09
CA ALA A 376 15.43 13.95 18.24
C ALA A 376 16.64 13.50 19.05
N ALA A 377 17.67 14.33 19.10
CA ALA A 377 18.80 14.11 19.96
C ALA A 377 18.24 13.98 21.38
N LYS A 378 18.33 12.77 21.92
CA LYS A 378 18.03 12.49 23.32
C LYS A 378 19.12 13.06 24.19
#